data_c244c931e465eb5810057f3dc18ba5a2
#
_entry.id   c244c931e465eb5810057f3dc18ba5a2
#
_cell.length_a   1.000
_cell.length_b   1.000
_cell.length_c   1.000
_cell.angle_alpha   90.00
_cell.angle_beta   90.00
_cell.angle_gamma   90.00
#
_symmetry.space_group_name_H-M   'P 1'
#
loop_
_entity.id
_entity.type
_entity.pdbx_description
1 polymer ?
#
loop_
_entity_poly.entity_id
_entity_poly.type
_entity_poly.pdbx_seq_one_letter_code
_entity_poly.pdbx_strand_id
1 'polypeptide(L)'
;APGPGEDTSLFERAGERRARQRVTLADMIQAWTIGLDVARADAFRRVPGGPHREAILLEAVELMTAWNTLGMSAAAAAHRRVEFQLARQEQHHAANLVRGILLGGIGERAIGDLERFGIDPAREHYAVRVRPGDSFDLAQIEGWLGTRQSAARPNGLAALVDGDMAGFVADRPADPGPPVCAGAAGPVPLAEIADAFRLASRALEAAAATGRSGLTEFSSLGLLPAVLADADVGSSIRARYIRPLERDGRAGGKVLETVRLYLEHDSQVPETAAALGVHPNTVRYRVGRFEQATGCSLRHTESLAGAWLALRRYQPVPGAGPEPGPGRGRGGAGRG
;
A
#
# COMPACT_ATOMS: atom_id res chain seq x y z
N ALA A 1 -34.01 -40.97 3.34
CA ALA A 1 -33.16 -39.78 3.24
C ALA A 1 -32.04 -39.91 4.26
N PRO A 2 -30.77 -39.56 3.88
CA PRO A 2 -29.66 -39.58 4.83
C PRO A 2 -30.00 -38.67 6.01
N GLY A 3 -29.82 -39.18 7.27
CA GLY A 3 -30.18 -38.47 8.48
C GLY A 3 -29.04 -37.57 9.01
N PRO A 4 -29.36 -36.63 9.92
CA PRO A 4 -28.32 -35.84 10.58
C PRO A 4 -27.48 -36.74 11.48
N GLY A 5 -26.24 -37.05 11.09
CA GLY A 5 -25.30 -37.91 11.81
C GLY A 5 -24.61 -38.97 10.94
N GLU A 6 -24.84 -38.99 9.64
CA GLU A 6 -24.14 -39.89 8.73
C GLU A 6 -22.66 -39.52 8.58
N ASP A 7 -21.80 -40.54 8.50
CA ASP A 7 -20.36 -40.39 8.39
C ASP A 7 -19.98 -39.84 7.02
N THR A 8 -19.75 -38.53 6.94
CA THR A 8 -19.30 -37.83 5.75
C THR A 8 -17.78 -37.86 5.56
N SER A 9 -17.06 -38.50 6.46
CA SER A 9 -15.58 -38.48 6.52
C SER A 9 -14.90 -38.96 5.23
N LEU A 10 -15.51 -39.87 4.48
CA LEU A 10 -15.00 -40.35 3.19
C LEU A 10 -14.99 -39.20 2.15
N PHE A 11 -16.08 -38.46 2.08
CA PHE A 11 -16.23 -37.32 1.15
C PHE A 11 -15.33 -36.18 1.54
N GLU A 12 -15.21 -35.87 2.83
CA GLU A 12 -14.30 -34.86 3.34
C GLU A 12 -12.85 -35.21 2.99
N ARG A 13 -12.40 -36.43 3.25
CA ARG A 13 -11.05 -36.90 2.86
C ARG A 13 -10.82 -36.82 1.36
N ALA A 14 -11.83 -37.09 0.54
CA ALA A 14 -11.73 -36.94 -0.91
C ALA A 14 -11.52 -35.49 -1.31
N GLY A 15 -12.32 -34.54 -0.76
CA GLY A 15 -12.18 -33.12 -0.98
C GLY A 15 -10.79 -32.57 -0.57
N GLU A 16 -10.35 -32.93 0.66
CA GLU A 16 -9.02 -32.55 1.15
C GLU A 16 -7.88 -33.05 0.26
N ARG A 17 -7.96 -34.31 -0.20
CA ARG A 17 -6.94 -34.89 -1.08
C ARG A 17 -6.85 -34.13 -2.39
N ARG A 18 -8.00 -33.79 -2.99
CA ARG A 18 -8.04 -33.03 -4.27
C ARG A 18 -7.47 -31.62 -4.12
N ALA A 19 -7.79 -30.94 -3.02
CA ALA A 19 -7.19 -29.64 -2.72
C ALA A 19 -5.67 -29.72 -2.60
N ARG A 20 -5.13 -30.71 -1.87
CA ARG A 20 -3.66 -30.94 -1.77
C ARG A 20 -3.01 -31.28 -3.11
N GLN A 21 -3.75 -31.91 -4.04
CA GLN A 21 -3.31 -32.18 -5.40
C GLN A 21 -3.44 -30.98 -6.34
N ARG A 22 -3.87 -29.82 -5.85
CA ARG A 22 -4.11 -28.58 -6.63
C ARG A 22 -5.17 -28.75 -7.73
N VAL A 23 -6.08 -29.74 -7.58
CA VAL A 23 -7.25 -29.87 -8.44
C VAL A 23 -8.23 -28.75 -8.05
N THR A 24 -8.71 -27.99 -9.02
CA THR A 24 -9.67 -26.91 -8.72
C THR A 24 -11.00 -27.45 -8.22
N LEU A 25 -11.71 -26.65 -7.43
CA LEU A 25 -13.05 -27.03 -6.97
C LEU A 25 -14.00 -27.28 -8.16
N ALA A 26 -13.86 -26.51 -9.25
CA ALA A 26 -14.65 -26.67 -10.47
C ALA A 26 -14.39 -28.06 -11.14
N ASP A 27 -13.13 -28.43 -11.32
CA ASP A 27 -12.76 -29.72 -11.88
C ASP A 27 -13.21 -30.88 -11.00
N MET A 28 -13.11 -30.72 -9.69
CA MET A 28 -13.60 -31.72 -8.73
C MET A 28 -15.12 -31.90 -8.86
N ILE A 29 -15.90 -30.81 -8.94
CA ILE A 29 -17.36 -30.87 -9.12
C ILE A 29 -17.70 -31.50 -10.46
N GLN A 30 -17.01 -31.15 -11.54
CA GLN A 30 -17.24 -31.72 -12.86
C GLN A 30 -16.97 -33.24 -12.87
N ALA A 31 -15.83 -33.66 -12.34
CA ALA A 31 -15.51 -35.09 -12.23
C ALA A 31 -16.54 -35.89 -11.40
N TRP A 32 -17.01 -35.26 -10.33
CA TRP A 32 -18.07 -35.81 -9.48
C TRP A 32 -19.39 -35.98 -10.24
N THR A 33 -19.81 -34.99 -10.98
CA THR A 33 -21.05 -34.99 -11.79
C THR A 33 -20.99 -36.12 -12.84
N ILE A 34 -19.86 -36.26 -13.54
CA ILE A 34 -19.66 -37.36 -14.51
C ILE A 34 -19.73 -38.71 -13.83
N GLY A 35 -19.10 -38.87 -12.67
CA GLY A 35 -19.12 -40.09 -11.90
C GLY A 35 -20.54 -40.47 -11.46
N LEU A 36 -21.34 -39.50 -11.05
CA LEU A 36 -22.74 -39.71 -10.66
C LEU A 36 -23.60 -40.16 -11.86
N ASP A 37 -23.41 -39.54 -13.02
CA ASP A 37 -24.15 -39.89 -14.24
C ASP A 37 -23.85 -41.35 -14.67
N VAL A 38 -22.57 -41.74 -14.58
CA VAL A 38 -22.17 -43.14 -14.85
C VAL A 38 -22.79 -44.12 -13.84
N ALA A 39 -22.76 -43.80 -12.56
CA ALA A 39 -23.34 -44.61 -11.52
C ALA A 39 -24.86 -44.76 -11.67
N ARG A 40 -25.54 -43.63 -12.02
CA ARG A 40 -26.98 -43.65 -12.28
C ARG A 40 -27.35 -44.50 -13.49
N ALA A 41 -26.62 -44.36 -14.59
CA ALA A 41 -26.83 -45.15 -15.80
C ALA A 41 -26.61 -46.66 -15.54
N ASP A 42 -25.63 -47.03 -14.72
CA ASP A 42 -25.36 -48.41 -14.36
C ASP A 42 -26.45 -48.95 -13.43
N ALA A 43 -26.89 -48.19 -12.45
CA ALA A 43 -28.00 -48.58 -11.56
C ALA A 43 -29.29 -48.84 -12.37
N PHE A 44 -29.63 -47.98 -13.33
CA PHE A 44 -30.81 -48.16 -14.18
C PHE A 44 -30.75 -49.42 -15.06
N ARG A 45 -29.57 -49.81 -15.54
CA ARG A 45 -29.36 -51.04 -16.30
C ARG A 45 -29.52 -52.31 -15.45
N ARG A 46 -29.18 -52.24 -14.16
CA ARG A 46 -29.19 -53.43 -13.26
C ARG A 46 -30.55 -53.71 -12.64
N VAL A 47 -31.49 -52.76 -12.64
CA VAL A 47 -32.83 -52.97 -12.11
C VAL A 47 -33.63 -53.86 -13.06
N PRO A 48 -34.06 -55.08 -12.60
CA PRO A 48 -34.82 -56.01 -13.43
C PRO A 48 -36.15 -55.44 -13.90
N GLY A 49 -36.64 -55.93 -15.05
CA GLY A 49 -38.00 -55.62 -15.53
C GLY A 49 -39.05 -56.25 -14.60
N GLY A 50 -40.15 -55.52 -14.34
CA GLY A 50 -41.22 -56.03 -13.50
C GLY A 50 -42.19 -54.93 -13.05
N PRO A 51 -43.30 -55.28 -12.38
CA PRO A 51 -44.36 -54.33 -12.03
C PRO A 51 -43.95 -53.22 -11.05
N HIS A 52 -42.87 -53.44 -10.31
CA HIS A 52 -42.35 -52.47 -9.34
C HIS A 52 -41.10 -51.67 -9.81
N ARG A 53 -40.67 -51.84 -11.06
CA ARG A 53 -39.43 -51.27 -11.59
C ARG A 53 -39.40 -49.72 -11.45
N GLU A 54 -40.52 -49.06 -11.78
CA GLU A 54 -40.58 -47.59 -11.72
C GLU A 54 -40.45 -47.10 -10.28
N ALA A 55 -41.10 -47.72 -9.33
CA ALA A 55 -40.99 -47.38 -7.92
C ALA A 55 -39.56 -47.54 -7.38
N ILE A 56 -38.89 -48.67 -7.72
CA ILE A 56 -37.49 -48.92 -7.34
C ILE A 56 -36.55 -47.88 -7.95
N LEU A 57 -36.76 -47.53 -9.22
CA LEU A 57 -35.93 -46.52 -9.88
C LEU A 57 -36.12 -45.11 -9.28
N LEU A 58 -37.34 -44.75 -8.92
CA LEU A 58 -37.65 -43.50 -8.28
C LEU A 58 -36.96 -43.39 -6.92
N GLU A 59 -37.11 -44.43 -6.07
CA GLU A 59 -36.47 -44.50 -4.76
C GLU A 59 -34.92 -44.45 -4.88
N ALA A 60 -34.36 -45.17 -5.87
CA ALA A 60 -32.91 -45.16 -6.14
C ALA A 60 -32.44 -43.74 -6.54
N VAL A 61 -33.17 -43.03 -7.39
CA VAL A 61 -32.84 -41.65 -7.80
C VAL A 61 -32.90 -40.68 -6.61
N GLU A 62 -33.94 -40.79 -5.77
CA GLU A 62 -34.07 -39.97 -4.56
C GLU A 62 -32.89 -40.18 -3.61
N LEU A 63 -32.55 -41.43 -3.35
CA LEU A 63 -31.43 -41.83 -2.48
C LEU A 63 -30.09 -41.33 -3.06
N MET A 64 -29.84 -41.59 -4.33
CA MET A 64 -28.61 -41.11 -5.03
C MET A 64 -28.50 -39.59 -5.01
N THR A 65 -29.60 -38.89 -5.20
CA THR A 65 -29.63 -37.40 -5.18
C THR A 65 -29.30 -36.88 -3.77
N ALA A 66 -29.91 -37.49 -2.74
CA ALA A 66 -29.65 -37.12 -1.35
C ALA A 66 -28.18 -37.35 -0.95
N TRP A 67 -27.63 -38.53 -1.28
CA TRP A 67 -26.21 -38.83 -1.04
C TRP A 67 -25.26 -37.94 -1.86
N ASN A 68 -25.61 -37.69 -3.10
CA ASN A 68 -24.82 -36.75 -3.94
C ASN A 68 -24.76 -35.37 -3.32
N THR A 69 -25.89 -34.84 -2.87
CA THR A 69 -25.97 -33.49 -2.27
C THR A 69 -25.14 -33.41 -0.99
N LEU A 70 -25.30 -34.43 -0.10
CA LEU A 70 -24.55 -34.52 1.13
C LEU A 70 -23.04 -34.67 0.89
N GLY A 71 -22.66 -35.62 0.03
CA GLY A 71 -21.26 -35.90 -0.28
C GLY A 71 -20.54 -34.73 -0.99
N MET A 72 -21.21 -34.14 -1.97
CA MET A 72 -20.68 -32.95 -2.68
C MET A 72 -20.48 -31.77 -1.72
N SER A 73 -21.47 -31.51 -0.86
CA SER A 73 -21.37 -30.42 0.12
C SER A 73 -20.22 -30.64 1.10
N ALA A 74 -20.08 -31.86 1.64
CA ALA A 74 -18.99 -32.21 2.55
C ALA A 74 -17.60 -32.11 1.86
N ALA A 75 -17.47 -32.69 0.66
CA ALA A 75 -16.23 -32.65 -0.11
C ALA A 75 -15.83 -31.18 -0.50
N ALA A 76 -16.80 -30.39 -0.95
CA ALA A 76 -16.56 -29.00 -1.31
C ALA A 76 -16.18 -28.14 -0.09
N ALA A 77 -16.80 -28.34 1.06
CA ALA A 77 -16.44 -27.66 2.30
C ALA A 77 -15.03 -28.02 2.77
N ALA A 78 -14.66 -29.30 2.73
CA ALA A 78 -13.33 -29.76 3.08
C ALA A 78 -12.27 -29.28 2.10
N HIS A 79 -12.56 -29.26 0.80
CA HIS A 79 -11.69 -28.73 -0.25
C HIS A 79 -11.38 -27.24 0.00
N ARG A 80 -12.40 -26.40 0.16
CA ARG A 80 -12.22 -24.96 0.44
C ARG A 80 -11.43 -24.70 1.72
N ARG A 81 -11.64 -25.50 2.77
CA ARG A 81 -10.90 -25.39 4.03
C ARG A 81 -9.41 -25.61 3.82
N VAL A 82 -9.03 -26.64 3.05
CA VAL A 82 -7.63 -26.93 2.74
C VAL A 82 -7.03 -25.89 1.82
N GLU A 83 -7.75 -25.45 0.78
CA GLU A 83 -7.29 -24.33 -0.08
C GLU A 83 -6.99 -23.07 0.73
N PHE A 84 -7.90 -22.71 1.65
CA PHE A 84 -7.68 -21.56 2.53
C PHE A 84 -6.46 -21.74 3.45
N GLN A 85 -6.25 -22.94 4.00
CA GLN A 85 -5.08 -23.25 4.82
C GLN A 85 -3.78 -23.15 4.02
N LEU A 86 -3.75 -23.70 2.80
CA LEU A 86 -2.59 -23.64 1.92
C LEU A 86 -2.26 -22.19 1.51
N ALA A 87 -3.27 -21.43 1.09
CA ALA A 87 -3.09 -20.01 0.75
C ALA A 87 -2.54 -19.21 1.94
N ARG A 88 -3.06 -19.46 3.15
CA ARG A 88 -2.57 -18.82 4.37
C ARG A 88 -1.12 -19.20 4.70
N GLN A 89 -0.77 -20.47 4.51
CA GLN A 89 0.62 -20.92 4.69
C GLN A 89 1.58 -20.28 3.69
N GLU A 90 1.19 -20.18 2.41
CA GLU A 90 1.97 -19.50 1.37
C GLU A 90 2.15 -18.03 1.69
N GLN A 91 1.10 -17.32 2.13
CA GLN A 91 1.20 -15.94 2.58
C GLN A 91 2.13 -15.76 3.77
N HIS A 92 2.05 -16.63 4.77
CA HIS A 92 2.95 -16.58 5.93
C HIS A 92 4.40 -16.86 5.53
N HIS A 93 4.62 -17.79 4.59
CA HIS A 93 5.97 -18.08 4.10
C HIS A 93 6.56 -16.88 3.35
N ALA A 94 5.79 -16.29 2.43
CA ALA A 94 6.18 -15.06 1.73
C ALA A 94 6.47 -13.90 2.70
N ALA A 95 5.61 -13.70 3.70
CA ALA A 95 5.79 -12.66 4.70
C ALA A 95 7.07 -12.85 5.54
N ASN A 96 7.34 -14.10 5.95
CA ASN A 96 8.57 -14.41 6.68
C ASN A 96 9.81 -14.24 5.81
N LEU A 97 9.74 -14.64 4.54
CA LEU A 97 10.83 -14.45 3.57
C LEU A 97 11.11 -12.96 3.36
N VAL A 98 10.08 -12.15 3.08
CA VAL A 98 10.21 -10.69 2.92
C VAL A 98 10.83 -10.08 4.17
N ARG A 99 10.28 -10.38 5.35
CA ARG A 99 10.79 -9.83 6.61
C ARG A 99 12.24 -10.26 6.86
N GLY A 100 12.58 -11.52 6.61
CA GLY A 100 13.95 -12.03 6.75
C GLY A 100 14.94 -11.28 5.84
N ILE A 101 14.58 -11.07 4.57
CA ILE A 101 15.42 -10.37 3.59
C ILE A 101 15.54 -8.88 3.93
N LEU A 102 14.44 -8.20 4.25
CA LEU A 102 14.44 -6.75 4.49
C LEU A 102 15.11 -6.34 5.81
N LEU A 103 15.07 -7.20 6.82
CA LEU A 103 15.60 -6.89 8.17
C LEU A 103 16.90 -7.62 8.51
N GLY A 104 17.13 -8.78 7.91
CA GLY A 104 18.29 -9.63 8.21
C GLY A 104 19.26 -9.85 7.06
N GLY A 105 18.91 -9.36 5.87
CA GLY A 105 19.66 -9.62 4.65
C GLY A 105 19.38 -10.98 4.02
N ILE A 106 19.98 -11.23 2.85
CA ILE A 106 19.73 -12.44 2.07
C ILE A 106 20.67 -13.57 2.48
N GLY A 107 20.10 -14.72 2.88
CA GLY A 107 20.84 -15.96 3.10
C GLY A 107 20.67 -16.93 1.93
N GLU A 108 21.53 -17.95 1.82
CA GLU A 108 21.48 -18.93 0.72
C GLU A 108 20.09 -19.60 0.54
N ARG A 109 19.42 -19.92 1.65
CA ARG A 109 18.06 -20.48 1.58
C ARG A 109 17.03 -19.54 1.00
N ALA A 110 17.19 -18.24 1.23
CA ALA A 110 16.26 -17.24 0.71
C ALA A 110 16.31 -17.15 -0.82
N ILE A 111 17.46 -17.40 -1.45
CA ILE A 111 17.61 -17.41 -2.91
C ILE A 111 16.71 -18.49 -3.54
N GLY A 112 16.79 -19.73 -3.04
CA GLY A 112 15.94 -20.82 -3.54
C GLY A 112 14.45 -20.60 -3.30
N ASP A 113 14.09 -19.96 -2.19
CA ASP A 113 12.70 -19.60 -1.93
C ASP A 113 12.21 -18.49 -2.86
N LEU A 114 13.04 -17.49 -3.20
CA LEU A 114 12.72 -16.44 -4.16
C LEU A 114 12.44 -17.00 -5.56
N GLU A 115 13.27 -17.92 -6.03
CA GLU A 115 13.06 -18.60 -7.32
C GLU A 115 11.74 -19.35 -7.36
N ARG A 116 11.33 -20.00 -6.24
CA ARG A 116 10.02 -20.66 -6.11
C ARG A 116 8.85 -19.68 -6.21
N PHE A 117 9.03 -18.43 -5.78
CA PHE A 117 8.06 -17.36 -5.96
C PHE A 117 8.16 -16.68 -7.34
N GLY A 118 9.03 -17.15 -8.22
CA GLY A 118 9.22 -16.60 -9.57
C GLY A 118 10.00 -15.28 -9.60
N ILE A 119 10.73 -14.97 -8.53
CA ILE A 119 11.58 -13.79 -8.44
C ILE A 119 13.00 -14.14 -8.90
N ASP A 120 13.54 -13.38 -9.83
CA ASP A 120 14.91 -13.50 -10.29
C ASP A 120 15.87 -12.79 -9.32
N PRO A 121 16.72 -13.54 -8.57
CA PRO A 121 17.63 -12.93 -7.59
C PRO A 121 18.80 -12.19 -8.23
N ALA A 122 19.06 -12.38 -9.53
CA ALA A 122 20.15 -11.71 -10.25
C ALA A 122 19.78 -10.29 -10.70
N ARG A 123 18.49 -9.94 -10.70
CA ARG A 123 18.04 -8.58 -11.03
C ARG A 123 18.29 -7.61 -9.87
N GLU A 124 18.44 -6.34 -10.21
CA GLU A 124 18.34 -5.25 -9.24
C GLU A 124 16.89 -5.02 -8.84
N HIS A 125 16.69 -4.56 -7.59
CA HIS A 125 15.37 -4.33 -7.02
C HIS A 125 15.31 -2.99 -6.29
N TYR A 126 14.11 -2.40 -6.29
CA TYR A 126 13.76 -1.29 -5.41
C TYR A 126 13.16 -1.82 -4.12
N ALA A 127 13.65 -1.37 -2.99
CA ALA A 127 12.97 -1.54 -1.72
C ALA A 127 11.83 -0.54 -1.61
N VAL A 128 10.68 -0.99 -1.13
CA VAL A 128 9.47 -0.16 -0.98
C VAL A 128 8.87 -0.33 0.40
N ARG A 129 8.33 0.77 0.94
CA ARG A 129 7.49 0.78 2.13
C ARG A 129 6.29 1.68 1.90
N VAL A 130 5.10 1.16 2.13
CA VAL A 130 3.84 1.83 1.80
C VAL A 130 2.94 1.82 3.03
N ARG A 131 2.46 2.99 3.43
CA ARG A 131 1.49 3.10 4.52
C ARG A 131 0.09 2.92 3.95
N PRO A 132 -0.67 1.87 4.38
CA PRO A 132 -2.07 1.74 4.01
C PRO A 132 -2.86 2.96 4.49
N GLY A 133 -3.79 3.41 3.67
CA GLY A 133 -4.74 4.47 4.03
C GLY A 133 -6.17 3.94 3.97
N ASP A 134 -7.12 4.72 4.48
CA ASP A 134 -8.54 4.34 4.49
C ASP A 134 -9.12 4.03 3.11
N SER A 135 -8.53 4.61 2.05
CA SER A 135 -9.00 4.47 0.67
C SER A 135 -8.10 3.62 -0.22
N PHE A 136 -7.04 3.00 0.32
CA PHE A 136 -6.08 2.21 -0.45
C PHE A 136 -5.67 0.99 0.37
N ASP A 137 -6.37 -0.12 0.13
CA ASP A 137 -6.21 -1.36 0.89
C ASP A 137 -4.98 -2.18 0.45
N LEU A 138 -4.69 -3.24 1.20
CA LEU A 138 -3.52 -4.10 0.95
C LEU A 138 -3.55 -4.74 -0.45
N ALA A 139 -4.74 -5.14 -0.94
CA ALA A 139 -4.87 -5.78 -2.25
C ALA A 139 -4.61 -4.79 -3.40
N GLN A 140 -4.98 -3.53 -3.21
CA GLN A 140 -4.68 -2.44 -4.15
C GLN A 140 -3.18 -2.13 -4.16
N ILE A 141 -2.53 -2.12 -2.99
CA ILE A 141 -1.06 -1.95 -2.88
C ILE A 141 -0.33 -3.08 -3.60
N GLU A 142 -0.71 -4.34 -3.36
CA GLU A 142 -0.12 -5.50 -4.05
C GLU A 142 -0.32 -5.42 -5.58
N GLY A 143 -1.51 -4.96 -6.02
CA GLY A 143 -1.79 -4.75 -7.43
C GLY A 143 -0.93 -3.66 -8.06
N TRP A 144 -0.76 -2.55 -7.37
CA TRP A 144 0.07 -1.44 -7.80
C TRP A 144 1.56 -1.81 -7.88
N LEU A 145 2.06 -2.53 -6.88
CA LEU A 145 3.45 -3.02 -6.86
C LEU A 145 3.70 -4.19 -7.81
N GLY A 146 2.65 -4.85 -8.31
CA GLY A 146 2.76 -6.06 -9.11
C GLY A 146 3.26 -7.28 -8.32
N THR A 147 3.03 -7.31 -7.01
CA THR A 147 3.51 -8.36 -6.09
C THR A 147 2.48 -9.46 -5.82
N ARG A 148 1.32 -9.44 -6.50
CA ARG A 148 0.31 -10.48 -6.34
C ARG A 148 0.87 -11.84 -6.75
N GLN A 149 0.78 -12.81 -5.84
CA GLN A 149 1.27 -14.18 -6.05
C GLN A 149 0.50 -14.93 -7.16
N SER A 150 -0.71 -14.46 -7.53
CA SER A 150 -1.48 -15.00 -8.64
C SER A 150 -0.99 -14.56 -10.02
N ALA A 151 -0.03 -13.63 -10.09
CA ALA A 151 0.54 -13.19 -11.35
C ALA A 151 1.47 -14.27 -11.94
N ALA A 152 1.43 -14.45 -13.26
CA ALA A 152 2.30 -15.41 -13.95
C ALA A 152 3.81 -15.11 -13.76
N ARG A 153 4.15 -13.83 -13.55
CA ARG A 153 5.48 -13.34 -13.17
C ARG A 153 5.28 -12.16 -12.20
N PRO A 154 5.42 -12.38 -10.90
CA PRO A 154 5.33 -11.30 -9.94
C PRO A 154 6.53 -10.34 -10.12
N ASN A 155 6.28 -9.05 -10.01
CA ASN A 155 7.33 -8.02 -10.09
C ASN A 155 8.25 -8.00 -8.84
N GLY A 156 7.84 -8.68 -7.77
CA GLY A 156 8.56 -8.72 -6.49
C GLY A 156 7.74 -9.40 -5.42
N LEU A 157 8.14 -9.23 -4.18
CA LEU A 157 7.42 -9.70 -3.00
C LEU A 157 7.16 -8.56 -2.03
N ALA A 158 5.97 -8.54 -1.46
CA ALA A 158 5.60 -7.61 -0.40
C ALA A 158 4.81 -8.33 0.70
N ALA A 159 4.93 -7.83 1.92
CA ALA A 159 4.22 -8.33 3.08
C ALA A 159 3.98 -7.21 4.09
N LEU A 160 3.04 -7.44 5.00
CA LEU A 160 2.77 -6.53 6.10
C LEU A 160 3.90 -6.63 7.14
N VAL A 161 4.59 -5.51 7.39
CA VAL A 161 5.66 -5.36 8.37
C VAL A 161 5.38 -4.11 9.20
N ASP A 162 5.18 -4.27 10.50
CA ASP A 162 4.93 -3.18 11.46
C ASP A 162 3.75 -2.25 11.05
N GLY A 163 2.71 -2.81 10.44
CA GLY A 163 1.53 -2.07 10.00
C GLY A 163 1.63 -1.42 8.62
N ASP A 164 2.81 -1.37 8.02
CA ASP A 164 3.03 -0.89 6.65
C ASP A 164 3.21 -2.09 5.69
N MET A 165 2.83 -1.94 4.42
CA MET A 165 3.22 -2.88 3.38
C MET A 165 4.68 -2.63 3.01
N ALA A 166 5.53 -3.63 3.19
CA ALA A 166 6.96 -3.58 2.91
C ALA A 166 7.36 -4.67 1.92
N GLY A 167 8.29 -4.38 1.03
CA GLY A 167 8.72 -5.35 0.04
C GLY A 167 9.85 -4.84 -0.85
N PHE A 168 10.09 -5.62 -1.90
CA PHE A 168 11.01 -5.26 -2.96
C PHE A 168 10.42 -5.64 -4.33
N VAL A 169 10.69 -4.82 -5.33
CA VAL A 169 10.18 -4.96 -6.69
C VAL A 169 11.30 -4.71 -7.71
N ALA A 170 11.26 -5.46 -8.81
CA ALA A 170 12.30 -5.36 -9.84
C ALA A 170 12.15 -4.10 -10.71
N ASP A 171 10.93 -3.70 -10.99
CA ASP A 171 10.67 -2.50 -11.78
C ASP A 171 10.39 -1.31 -10.85
N ARG A 172 10.85 -0.11 -11.26
CA ARG A 172 10.55 1.11 -10.51
C ARG A 172 9.04 1.31 -10.40
N PRO A 173 8.47 1.42 -9.18
CA PRO A 173 7.05 1.67 -9.04
C PRO A 173 6.66 3.02 -9.67
N ALA A 174 5.54 3.05 -10.38
CA ALA A 174 4.95 4.30 -10.82
C ALA A 174 4.46 5.12 -9.62
N ASP A 175 4.32 6.44 -9.76
CA ASP A 175 3.71 7.24 -8.69
C ASP A 175 2.20 6.92 -8.60
N PRO A 176 1.72 6.39 -7.47
CA PRO A 176 0.31 6.06 -7.30
C PRO A 176 -0.57 7.30 -7.09
N GLY A 177 0.05 8.47 -6.84
CA GLY A 177 -0.66 9.69 -6.48
C GLY A 177 -1.33 9.62 -5.09
N PRO A 178 -2.08 10.69 -4.71
CA PRO A 178 -2.86 10.72 -3.48
C PRO A 178 -3.99 9.66 -3.51
N PRO A 179 -4.38 9.06 -2.37
CA PRO A 179 -3.94 9.39 -1.00
C PRO A 179 -2.77 8.54 -0.48
N VAL A 180 -2.07 7.82 -1.35
CA VAL A 180 -1.01 6.89 -0.95
C VAL A 180 0.21 7.66 -0.42
N CYS A 181 0.81 7.13 0.63
CA CYS A 181 2.12 7.58 1.13
C CYS A 181 3.09 6.40 1.05
N ALA A 182 4.10 6.51 0.19
CA ALA A 182 5.06 5.47 -0.06
C ALA A 182 6.49 6.01 -0.11
N GLY A 183 7.43 5.21 0.38
CA GLY A 183 8.86 5.44 0.27
C GLY A 183 9.53 4.37 -0.58
N ALA A 184 10.50 4.75 -1.40
CA ALA A 184 11.30 3.82 -2.18
C ALA A 184 12.80 4.18 -2.14
N ALA A 185 13.64 3.16 -2.33
CA ALA A 185 15.08 3.33 -2.56
C ALA A 185 15.59 2.20 -3.45
N GLY A 186 16.55 2.49 -4.30
CA GLY A 186 17.13 1.55 -5.27
C GLY A 186 17.28 2.21 -6.65
N PRO A 187 17.55 1.44 -7.74
CA PRO A 187 17.66 -0.02 -7.71
C PRO A 187 18.98 -0.48 -7.09
N VAL A 188 18.97 -1.65 -6.44
CA VAL A 188 20.16 -2.28 -5.84
C VAL A 188 20.11 -3.80 -6.02
N PRO A 189 21.28 -4.50 -5.98
CA PRO A 189 21.31 -5.95 -5.86
C PRO A 189 20.57 -6.42 -4.59
N LEU A 190 19.98 -7.60 -4.63
CA LEU A 190 19.26 -8.16 -3.47
C LEU A 190 20.11 -8.26 -2.20
N ALA A 191 21.42 -8.40 -2.32
CA ALA A 191 22.34 -8.39 -1.18
C ALA A 191 22.31 -7.06 -0.39
N GLU A 192 21.97 -5.96 -1.05
CA GLU A 192 21.93 -4.61 -0.47
C GLU A 192 20.49 -4.16 -0.16
N ILE A 193 19.48 -5.02 -0.39
CA ILE A 193 18.08 -4.65 -0.29
C ILE A 193 17.66 -4.23 1.13
N ALA A 194 18.31 -4.80 2.17
CA ALA A 194 18.06 -4.43 3.55
C ALA A 194 18.47 -2.97 3.83
N ASP A 195 19.59 -2.54 3.28
CA ASP A 195 20.04 -1.15 3.38
C ASP A 195 19.12 -0.22 2.59
N ALA A 196 18.74 -0.61 1.37
CA ALA A 196 17.77 0.13 0.59
C ALA A 196 16.41 0.22 1.30
N PHE A 197 15.96 -0.84 1.99
CA PHE A 197 14.73 -0.81 2.76
C PHE A 197 14.78 0.18 3.94
N ARG A 198 15.91 0.28 4.60
CA ARG A 198 16.13 1.30 5.63
C ARG A 198 16.00 2.72 5.05
N LEU A 199 16.54 2.95 3.84
CA LEU A 199 16.40 4.22 3.14
C LEU A 199 14.95 4.48 2.66
N ALA A 200 14.26 3.47 2.13
CA ALA A 200 12.84 3.56 1.75
C ALA A 200 11.95 3.89 2.97
N SER A 201 12.23 3.29 4.12
CA SER A 201 11.53 3.61 5.38
C SER A 201 11.72 5.07 5.78
N ARG A 202 12.93 5.59 5.68
CA ARG A 202 13.22 7.01 5.94
C ARG A 202 12.55 7.94 4.92
N ALA A 203 12.41 7.50 3.67
CA ALA A 203 11.68 8.25 2.65
C ALA A 203 10.18 8.35 2.98
N LEU A 204 9.56 7.23 3.41
CA LEU A 204 8.17 7.22 3.88
C LEU A 204 7.97 8.15 5.08
N GLU A 205 8.85 8.08 6.08
CA GLU A 205 8.79 8.93 7.27
C GLU A 205 8.91 10.42 6.90
N ALA A 206 9.82 10.76 5.98
CA ALA A 206 10.00 12.11 5.51
C ALA A 206 8.78 12.61 4.72
N ALA A 207 8.18 11.77 3.88
CA ALA A 207 6.94 12.08 3.17
C ALA A 207 5.79 12.34 4.15
N ALA A 208 5.58 11.45 5.12
CA ALA A 208 4.55 11.59 6.13
C ALA A 208 4.74 12.86 6.99
N ALA A 209 5.97 13.15 7.42
CA ALA A 209 6.28 14.34 8.22
C ALA A 209 6.08 15.66 7.45
N THR A 210 6.16 15.63 6.13
CA THR A 210 5.99 16.82 5.28
C THR A 210 4.64 16.88 4.57
N GLY A 211 3.71 15.95 4.89
CA GLY A 211 2.38 15.89 4.27
C GLY A 211 2.42 15.57 2.76
N ARG A 212 3.47 14.94 2.27
CA ARG A 212 3.57 14.51 0.88
C ARG A 212 2.78 13.22 0.69
N SER A 213 2.03 13.15 -0.38
CA SER A 213 1.39 11.93 -0.87
C SER A 213 2.09 11.45 -2.15
N GLY A 214 1.80 10.19 -2.53
CA GLY A 214 2.45 9.54 -3.65
C GLY A 214 3.73 8.82 -3.27
N LEU A 215 4.52 8.46 -4.29
CA LEU A 215 5.80 7.78 -4.14
C LEU A 215 6.93 8.81 -3.91
N THR A 216 7.64 8.65 -2.80
CA THR A 216 8.82 9.47 -2.49
C THR A 216 10.07 8.61 -2.54
N GLU A 217 10.99 8.91 -3.43
CA GLU A 217 12.30 8.25 -3.46
C GLU A 217 13.27 8.93 -2.50
N PHE A 218 14.07 8.12 -1.79
CA PHE A 218 15.06 8.63 -0.84
C PHE A 218 16.07 9.59 -1.49
N SER A 219 16.51 9.29 -2.71
CA SER A 219 17.43 10.11 -3.50
C SER A 219 16.92 11.54 -3.77
N SER A 220 15.59 11.73 -3.80
CA SER A 220 14.97 13.03 -4.06
C SER A 220 14.86 13.94 -2.83
N LEU A 221 15.17 13.42 -1.64
CA LEU A 221 14.92 14.13 -0.38
C LEU A 221 16.06 15.04 0.08
N GLY A 222 17.26 14.91 -0.52
CA GLY A 222 18.43 15.69 -0.13
C GLY A 222 18.75 15.56 1.37
N LEU A 223 18.85 16.68 2.06
CA LEU A 223 19.18 16.72 3.50
C LEU A 223 18.02 16.46 4.46
N LEU A 224 16.79 16.45 3.95
CA LEU A 224 15.58 16.34 4.79
C LEU A 224 15.58 15.11 5.72
N PRO A 225 15.96 13.89 5.27
CA PRO A 225 16.00 12.72 6.16
C PRO A 225 16.99 12.85 7.32
N ALA A 226 18.08 13.58 7.15
CA ALA A 226 19.07 13.80 8.22
C ALA A 226 18.49 14.66 9.35
N VAL A 227 17.74 15.70 8.99
CA VAL A 227 17.11 16.63 9.96
C VAL A 227 15.92 15.99 10.65
N LEU A 228 15.19 15.10 9.96
CA LEU A 228 14.05 14.39 10.56
C LEU A 228 14.49 13.26 11.51
N ALA A 229 15.67 12.69 11.28
CA ALA A 229 16.20 11.61 12.12
C ALA A 229 16.62 12.09 13.52
N ASP A 230 16.96 13.37 13.66
CA ASP A 230 17.41 13.95 14.93
C ASP A 230 16.33 14.92 15.46
N ALA A 231 15.66 14.51 16.53
CA ALA A 231 14.60 15.30 17.15
C ALA A 231 15.12 16.57 17.80
N ASP A 232 16.33 16.57 18.34
CA ASP A 232 16.94 17.72 19.01
C ASP A 232 17.36 18.78 17.99
N VAL A 233 17.99 18.34 16.89
CA VAL A 233 18.28 19.21 15.74
C VAL A 233 17.00 19.79 15.15
N GLY A 234 15.98 18.96 14.94
CA GLY A 234 14.69 19.41 14.44
C GLY A 234 14.00 20.43 15.37
N SER A 235 14.06 20.22 16.68
CA SER A 235 13.52 21.14 17.68
C SER A 235 14.29 22.44 17.75
N SER A 236 15.61 22.39 17.66
CA SER A 236 16.49 23.56 17.63
C SER A 236 16.24 24.45 16.41
N ILE A 237 16.17 23.83 15.23
CA ILE A 237 15.88 24.52 13.96
C ILE A 237 14.50 25.17 14.01
N ARG A 238 13.47 24.47 14.51
CA ARG A 238 12.13 25.03 14.70
C ARG A 238 12.12 26.21 15.68
N ALA A 239 12.81 26.07 16.80
CA ALA A 239 12.91 27.14 17.81
C ALA A 239 13.53 28.41 17.24
N ARG A 240 14.53 28.28 16.36
CA ARG A 240 15.24 29.41 15.76
C ARG A 240 14.46 30.08 14.63
N TYR A 241 13.86 29.31 13.71
CA TYR A 241 13.33 29.85 12.46
C TYR A 241 11.80 29.94 12.41
N ILE A 242 11.07 29.19 13.20
CA ILE A 242 9.60 29.13 13.15
C ILE A 242 8.95 29.80 14.37
N ARG A 243 9.35 29.41 15.59
CA ARG A 243 8.74 29.94 16.83
C ARG A 243 8.66 31.46 16.95
N PRO A 244 9.65 32.25 16.52
CA PRO A 244 9.56 33.71 16.60
C PRO A 244 8.35 34.27 15.86
N LEU A 245 7.95 33.63 14.75
CA LEU A 245 6.85 34.07 13.90
C LEU A 245 5.50 33.42 14.27
N GLU A 246 5.50 32.26 14.89
CA GLU A 246 4.26 31.64 15.40
C GLU A 246 3.56 32.55 16.42
N ARG A 247 4.30 33.36 17.18
CA ARG A 247 3.77 34.31 18.14
C ARG A 247 2.97 35.45 17.51
N ASP A 248 3.25 35.76 16.25
CA ASP A 248 2.55 36.80 15.47
C ASP A 248 1.25 36.27 14.83
N GLY A 249 0.84 35.02 15.16
CA GLY A 249 -0.40 34.41 14.71
C GLY A 249 -0.52 34.38 13.17
N ARG A 250 -1.66 34.87 12.66
CA ARG A 250 -1.94 34.87 11.20
C ARG A 250 -0.93 35.68 10.38
N ALA A 251 -0.42 36.77 10.91
CA ALA A 251 0.58 37.61 10.21
C ALA A 251 1.92 36.86 10.08
N GLY A 252 2.36 36.18 11.15
CA GLY A 252 3.55 35.33 11.12
C GLY A 252 3.41 34.15 10.15
N GLY A 253 2.23 33.51 10.10
CA GLY A 253 1.94 32.46 9.14
C GLY A 253 2.12 32.91 7.68
N LYS A 254 1.63 34.12 7.32
CA LYS A 254 1.84 34.71 5.98
C LYS A 254 3.32 34.98 5.68
N VAL A 255 4.11 35.33 6.69
CA VAL A 255 5.57 35.52 6.55
C VAL A 255 6.24 34.18 6.29
N LEU A 256 5.95 33.15 7.09
CA LEU A 256 6.52 31.80 6.91
C LEU A 256 6.18 31.20 5.55
N GLU A 257 4.93 31.33 5.11
CA GLU A 257 4.50 30.89 3.77
C GLU A 257 5.26 31.63 2.65
N THR A 258 5.41 32.95 2.79
CA THR A 258 6.15 33.75 1.80
C THR A 258 7.60 33.32 1.71
N VAL A 259 8.27 33.11 2.85
CA VAL A 259 9.69 32.69 2.86
C VAL A 259 9.83 31.25 2.33
N ARG A 260 8.89 30.36 2.63
CA ARG A 260 8.89 29.02 2.04
C ARG A 260 8.87 29.05 0.52
N LEU A 261 7.91 29.78 -0.05
CA LEU A 261 7.82 29.95 -1.51
C LEU A 261 9.02 30.70 -2.09
N TYR A 262 9.54 31.68 -1.38
CA TYR A 262 10.74 32.40 -1.79
C TYR A 262 11.95 31.50 -1.95
N LEU A 263 12.13 30.55 -1.02
CA LEU A 263 13.20 29.56 -1.09
C LEU A 263 12.94 28.47 -2.13
N GLU A 264 11.66 28.12 -2.38
CA GLU A 264 11.26 27.18 -3.43
C GLU A 264 11.44 27.73 -4.86
N HIS A 265 11.40 29.06 -4.99
CA HIS A 265 11.67 29.79 -6.23
C HIS A 265 13.09 30.36 -6.26
N ASP A 266 14.08 29.66 -5.72
CA ASP A 266 15.51 30.01 -5.77
C ASP A 266 15.80 31.47 -5.36
N SER A 267 15.06 31.95 -4.36
CA SER A 267 15.16 33.29 -3.82
C SER A 267 14.79 34.41 -4.84
N GLN A 268 13.97 34.09 -5.83
CA GLN A 268 13.49 35.04 -6.86
C GLN A 268 12.21 35.74 -6.39
N VAL A 269 12.35 37.06 -6.13
CA VAL A 269 11.21 37.90 -5.65
C VAL A 269 10.06 37.98 -6.67
N PRO A 270 10.31 38.17 -7.98
CA PRO A 270 9.23 38.27 -8.97
C PRO A 270 8.39 37.01 -9.06
N GLU A 271 9.03 35.83 -9.10
CA GLU A 271 8.38 34.50 -9.18
C GLU A 271 7.57 34.20 -7.94
N THR A 272 8.14 34.47 -6.76
CA THR A 272 7.45 34.35 -5.48
C THR A 272 6.21 35.25 -5.41
N ALA A 273 6.33 36.50 -5.89
CA ALA A 273 5.24 37.46 -5.92
C ALA A 273 4.09 36.99 -6.82
N ALA A 274 4.43 36.46 -7.99
CA ALA A 274 3.46 35.89 -8.93
C ALA A 274 2.74 34.67 -8.31
N ALA A 275 3.49 33.75 -7.70
CA ALA A 275 2.93 32.56 -7.04
C ALA A 275 1.99 32.91 -5.88
N LEU A 276 2.26 33.97 -5.14
CA LEU A 276 1.43 34.44 -4.02
C LEU A 276 0.30 35.40 -4.43
N GLY A 277 0.28 35.90 -5.67
CA GLY A 277 -0.64 36.95 -6.12
C GLY A 277 -0.47 38.28 -5.39
N VAL A 278 0.76 38.65 -5.01
CA VAL A 278 1.07 39.88 -4.27
C VAL A 278 2.09 40.75 -5.00
N HIS A 279 2.21 42.01 -4.59
CA HIS A 279 3.24 42.90 -5.15
C HIS A 279 4.64 42.47 -4.68
N PRO A 280 5.71 42.61 -5.53
CA PRO A 280 7.09 42.27 -5.16
C PRO A 280 7.60 42.93 -3.87
N ASN A 281 7.17 44.15 -3.57
CA ASN A 281 7.52 44.82 -2.32
C ASN A 281 6.96 44.12 -1.09
N THR A 282 5.80 43.45 -1.20
CA THR A 282 5.22 42.64 -0.12
C THR A 282 6.10 41.45 0.19
N VAL A 283 6.66 40.82 -0.85
CA VAL A 283 7.62 39.69 -0.67
C VAL A 283 8.87 40.20 0.05
N ARG A 284 9.49 41.31 -0.44
CA ARG A 284 10.67 41.89 0.21
C ARG A 284 10.42 42.28 1.67
N TYR A 285 9.27 42.86 1.95
CA TYR A 285 8.87 43.22 3.31
C TYR A 285 8.76 41.97 4.22
N ARG A 286 8.09 40.96 3.73
CA ARG A 286 7.90 39.71 4.53
C ARG A 286 9.21 38.94 4.72
N VAL A 287 10.09 38.88 3.73
CA VAL A 287 11.45 38.34 3.85
C VAL A 287 12.25 39.11 4.91
N GLY A 288 12.28 40.43 4.83
CA GLY A 288 12.94 41.27 5.84
C GLY A 288 12.35 41.10 7.26
N ARG A 289 11.03 40.95 7.37
CA ARG A 289 10.36 40.65 8.63
C ARG A 289 10.79 39.30 9.22
N PHE A 290 10.96 38.28 8.37
CA PHE A 290 11.50 36.97 8.78
C PHE A 290 12.96 37.13 9.29
N GLU A 291 13.82 37.77 8.55
CA GLU A 291 15.23 38.03 8.94
C GLU A 291 15.32 38.76 10.27
N GLN A 292 14.47 39.77 10.46
CA GLN A 292 14.41 40.56 11.70
C GLN A 292 13.93 39.69 12.89
N ALA A 293 12.86 38.89 12.69
CA ALA A 293 12.29 38.08 13.76
C ALA A 293 13.19 36.92 14.18
N THR A 294 13.95 36.34 13.25
CA THR A 294 14.85 35.21 13.51
C THR A 294 16.29 35.63 13.85
N GLY A 295 16.64 36.88 13.61
CA GLY A 295 18.02 37.36 13.73
C GLY A 295 18.99 36.78 12.70
N CYS A 296 18.47 36.24 11.60
CA CYS A 296 19.25 35.51 10.60
C CYS A 296 19.09 36.15 9.22
N SER A 297 20.17 36.24 8.44
CA SER A 297 20.09 36.67 7.05
C SER A 297 20.03 35.48 6.09
N LEU A 298 19.06 35.47 5.19
CA LEU A 298 18.91 34.46 4.14
C LEU A 298 19.99 34.56 3.05
N ARG A 299 20.88 35.57 3.14
CA ARG A 299 22.08 35.67 2.30
C ARG A 299 23.24 34.82 2.81
N HIS A 300 23.20 34.40 4.07
CA HIS A 300 24.19 33.47 4.64
C HIS A 300 23.76 32.04 4.38
N THR A 301 24.61 31.22 3.78
CA THR A 301 24.33 29.87 3.35
C THR A 301 23.80 29.00 4.51
N GLU A 302 24.41 29.07 5.70
CA GLU A 302 23.97 28.31 6.87
C GLU A 302 22.55 28.71 7.31
N SER A 303 22.27 30.01 7.37
CA SER A 303 20.94 30.52 7.74
C SER A 303 19.88 30.17 6.70
N LEU A 304 20.22 30.24 5.42
CA LEU A 304 19.36 29.84 4.31
C LEU A 304 19.04 28.35 4.39
N ALA A 305 20.05 27.48 4.57
CA ALA A 305 19.87 26.05 4.70
C ALA A 305 19.01 25.69 5.93
N GLY A 306 19.28 26.32 7.08
CA GLY A 306 18.49 26.13 8.30
C GLY A 306 17.03 26.58 8.15
N ALA A 307 16.80 27.73 7.55
CA ALA A 307 15.45 28.23 7.27
C ALA A 307 14.70 27.33 6.27
N TRP A 308 15.37 26.88 5.21
CA TRP A 308 14.82 25.97 4.23
C TRP A 308 14.38 24.64 4.87
N LEU A 309 15.23 24.03 5.71
CA LEU A 309 14.92 22.81 6.44
C LEU A 309 13.77 22.99 7.42
N ALA A 310 13.75 24.10 8.16
CA ALA A 310 12.67 24.43 9.11
C ALA A 310 11.31 24.56 8.40
N LEU A 311 11.29 25.27 7.28
CA LEU A 311 10.07 25.56 6.51
C LEU A 311 9.54 24.34 5.74
N ARG A 312 10.41 23.44 5.30
CA ARG A 312 10.01 22.14 4.71
C ARG A 312 9.30 21.25 5.72
N ARG A 313 9.60 21.36 6.99
CA ARG A 313 8.96 20.63 8.09
C ARG A 313 7.73 21.35 8.65
N TYR A 314 7.57 22.64 8.32
CA TYR A 314 6.45 23.44 8.83
C TYR A 314 5.16 23.09 8.09
N GLN A 315 4.18 22.55 8.81
CA GLN A 315 2.80 22.42 8.33
C GLN A 315 2.03 23.65 8.83
N PRO A 316 1.44 24.46 7.95
CA PRO A 316 0.60 25.59 8.40
C PRO A 316 -0.60 25.04 9.18
N VAL A 317 -0.92 25.71 10.29
CA VAL A 317 -2.10 25.37 11.08
C VAL A 317 -3.35 25.53 10.19
N PRO A 318 -4.22 24.50 10.07
CA PRO A 318 -5.46 24.61 9.31
C PRO A 318 -6.32 25.76 9.85
N GLY A 319 -6.64 26.74 9.01
CA GLY A 319 -7.44 27.91 9.40
C GLY A 319 -6.93 29.25 8.92
N ALA A 320 -5.74 29.33 8.33
CA ALA A 320 -5.18 30.54 7.73
C ALA A 320 -5.46 30.66 6.21
N GLY A 321 -6.65 30.25 5.76
CA GLY A 321 -7.06 30.42 4.36
C GLY A 321 -7.01 31.89 3.89
N PRO A 322 -6.88 32.16 2.58
CA PRO A 322 -6.86 33.49 2.04
C PRO A 322 -8.18 34.20 2.43
N GLU A 323 -8.07 35.43 2.94
CA GLU A 323 -9.26 36.27 3.11
C GLU A 323 -9.88 36.53 1.72
N PRO A 324 -11.23 36.46 1.59
CA PRO A 324 -11.89 36.98 0.41
C PRO A 324 -11.49 38.46 0.31
N GLY A 325 -10.89 38.82 -0.83
CA GLY A 325 -10.46 40.16 -1.11
C GLY A 325 -11.60 41.17 -0.90
N PRO A 326 -11.33 42.44 -0.55
CA PRO A 326 -12.35 43.46 -0.29
C PRO A 326 -13.29 43.50 -1.48
N GLY A 327 -14.56 43.22 -1.25
CA GLY A 327 -15.62 43.26 -2.26
C GLY A 327 -15.60 44.62 -2.97
N ARG A 328 -15.44 44.58 -4.28
CA ARG A 328 -15.67 45.78 -5.12
C ARG A 328 -17.09 46.27 -4.82
N GLY A 329 -17.17 47.37 -4.15
CA GLY A 329 -18.41 48.07 -3.89
C GLY A 329 -19.22 48.20 -5.16
N ARG A 330 -20.41 47.63 -5.18
CA ARG A 330 -21.43 47.94 -6.18
C ARG A 330 -21.77 49.42 -6.01
N GLY A 331 -21.24 50.23 -6.94
CA GLY A 331 -21.70 51.58 -7.11
C GLY A 331 -23.18 51.63 -7.37
N GLY A 332 -23.91 52.23 -6.49
CA GLY A 332 -25.34 52.52 -6.68
C GLY A 332 -25.52 53.45 -7.88
N ALA A 333 -26.30 53.00 -8.84
CA ALA A 333 -26.94 53.87 -9.80
C ALA A 333 -28.31 54.16 -9.25
N GLY A 334 -28.44 55.37 -8.70
CA GLY A 334 -29.73 55.94 -8.44
C GLY A 334 -30.20 56.79 -9.63
N ARG A 335 -31.45 56.65 -9.95
CA ARG A 335 -32.39 57.60 -10.49
C ARG A 335 -32.16 58.15 -11.91
N GLY A 336 -33.16 57.96 -12.68
CA GLY A 336 -33.67 58.62 -13.85
C GLY A 336 -34.96 58.01 -14.28
#